data_8f0c1cfd9ba68b59f66e9fac2cfe6632
#
_entry.id   8f0c1cfd9ba68b59f66e9fac2cfe6632
#
_cell.length_a   1.000
_cell.length_b   1.000
_cell.length_c   1.000
_cell.angle_alpha   90.00
_cell.angle_beta   90.00
_cell.angle_gamma   90.00
#
_symmetry.space_group_name_H-M   'P 1'
#
loop_
_entity.id
_entity.type
_entity.pdbx_description
1 polymer ?
#
loop_
_entity_poly.entity_id
_entity_poly.type
_entity_poly.pdbx_seq_one_letter_code
_entity_poly.pdbx_strand_id
1 'polypeptide(L)'
;MKSFSSCILNSKIEIRCSDRTGIATDNLDELFAYLVSKQEGFNICWDVDVFVAPILKVLSIQQVEDLFNSGRISIGKHTIIYNQGKSLRISLSYKNAASFYWIKQYYQEDEEPSLDDIKVKGEIIITELAKIGINPKKLTSSVAIFENIFDQLNLPTYKDIPVELCKWTWGQKGRAWTEAFKLGHFDMCTDLDINSCFPSIMADLYDTRYGTIVHSKEIPEAADYVFARGMLDTSDYFTPFVYANEYGHLFSPRGKREAILSKQGLDYLKEYDAGTFELQDAFSWVPTRKFKPMHYTVNKIFNQRSGNFSRPVKRIFKGALNGIYGRFYQEFRDGTLGKQVNPIWGFLIEDGARLKIAEYIKNNHLEKDILAINTDGILLEGDYNIESSTKMGEWRIDNKGPALIVSSGTVFFADKKPCQVYYHEAMDMIRCYPEAVEWHKKAERLITIGDALQGWSEELGSLHETSPGFSLIFDHDRYYPSLPQTGGELLNRIFPSQPIDASSLVTAK
;
A
#
# COMPACT_ATOMS: atom_id res chain seq x y z
N MET A 1 8.65 6.08 -28.59
CA MET A 1 8.46 4.94 -27.68
C MET A 1 8.62 3.64 -28.47
N LYS A 2 9.19 2.61 -27.83
CA LYS A 2 9.32 1.26 -28.42
C LYS A 2 8.76 0.24 -27.44
N SER A 3 8.07 -0.78 -27.94
CA SER A 3 7.59 -1.91 -27.16
C SER A 3 8.40 -3.16 -27.44
N PHE A 4 8.53 -4.02 -26.44
CA PHE A 4 9.37 -5.21 -26.46
C PHE A 4 8.63 -6.42 -25.90
N SER A 5 8.90 -7.59 -26.48
CA SER A 5 8.60 -8.91 -25.92
C SER A 5 9.81 -9.83 -25.99
N SER A 6 9.82 -10.89 -25.22
CA SER A 6 10.88 -11.89 -25.22
C SER A 6 10.30 -13.30 -25.10
N CYS A 7 10.99 -14.27 -25.69
CA CYS A 7 10.68 -15.69 -25.52
C CYS A 7 11.96 -16.54 -25.71
N ILE A 8 11.86 -17.83 -25.42
CA ILE A 8 12.89 -18.79 -25.79
C ILE A 8 12.39 -19.56 -27.01
N LEU A 9 13.16 -19.55 -28.09
CA LEU A 9 12.90 -20.28 -29.30
C LEU A 9 14.17 -21.03 -29.74
N ASN A 10 14.07 -22.37 -29.93
CA ASN A 10 15.20 -23.21 -30.31
C ASN A 10 16.45 -22.98 -29.45
N SER A 11 16.28 -22.96 -28.12
CA SER A 11 17.33 -22.72 -27.13
C SER A 11 17.99 -21.33 -27.18
N LYS A 12 17.47 -20.40 -27.96
CA LYS A 12 17.93 -19.00 -28.04
C LYS A 12 16.90 -18.08 -27.38
N ILE A 13 17.39 -16.97 -26.77
CA ILE A 13 16.56 -15.87 -26.33
C ILE A 13 16.21 -15.03 -27.55
N GLU A 14 14.94 -14.95 -27.87
CA GLU A 14 14.43 -14.06 -28.91
C GLU A 14 13.84 -12.80 -28.27
N ILE A 15 14.33 -11.63 -28.67
CA ILE A 15 13.77 -10.32 -28.32
C ILE A 15 13.17 -9.73 -29.61
N ARG A 16 11.91 -9.32 -29.52
CA ARG A 16 11.18 -8.61 -30.58
C ARG A 16 10.88 -7.18 -30.17
N CYS A 17 10.95 -6.27 -31.11
CA CYS A 17 10.67 -4.86 -30.92
C CYS A 17 9.63 -4.37 -31.94
N SER A 18 8.77 -3.41 -31.53
CA SER A 18 7.76 -2.79 -32.40
C SER A 18 8.34 -2.01 -33.59
N ASP A 19 9.64 -1.68 -33.61
CA ASP A 19 10.32 -1.09 -34.77
C ASP A 19 10.75 -2.16 -35.81
N ARG A 20 10.25 -3.38 -35.68
CA ARG A 20 10.55 -4.56 -36.50
C ARG A 20 12.01 -5.03 -36.40
N THR A 21 12.77 -4.51 -35.47
CA THR A 21 14.09 -5.06 -35.10
C THR A 21 13.94 -6.15 -34.05
N GLY A 22 14.93 -7.01 -33.97
CA GLY A 22 14.97 -8.09 -32.99
C GLY A 22 16.35 -8.73 -32.93
N ILE A 23 16.53 -9.63 -32.01
CA ILE A 23 17.70 -10.49 -31.88
C ILE A 23 17.27 -11.88 -31.42
N ALA A 24 17.93 -12.92 -31.91
CA ALA A 24 17.80 -14.28 -31.42
C ALA A 24 19.21 -14.82 -31.17
N THR A 25 19.59 -14.95 -29.91
CA THR A 25 20.96 -15.33 -29.51
C THR A 25 20.96 -16.14 -28.20
N ASP A 26 21.94 -16.98 -28.03
CA ASP A 26 22.31 -17.65 -26.77
C ASP A 26 23.48 -16.92 -26.03
N ASN A 27 24.03 -15.90 -26.67
CA ASN A 27 25.13 -15.11 -26.12
C ASN A 27 24.59 -13.88 -25.37
N LEU A 28 24.81 -13.84 -24.06
CA LEU A 28 24.37 -12.74 -23.19
C LEU A 28 25.04 -11.41 -23.51
N ASP A 29 26.29 -11.38 -23.94
CA ASP A 29 26.97 -10.13 -24.33
C ASP A 29 26.35 -9.51 -25.57
N GLU A 30 25.98 -10.31 -26.57
CA GLU A 30 25.26 -9.84 -27.77
C GLU A 30 23.87 -9.35 -27.40
N LEU A 31 23.15 -10.10 -26.55
CA LEU A 31 21.83 -9.72 -26.07
C LEU A 31 21.86 -8.37 -25.35
N PHE A 32 22.78 -8.20 -24.41
CA PHE A 32 22.89 -6.97 -23.64
C PHE A 32 23.38 -5.79 -24.50
N ALA A 33 24.27 -6.02 -25.45
CA ALA A 33 24.69 -5.00 -26.41
C ALA A 33 23.51 -4.52 -27.26
N TYR A 34 22.66 -5.45 -27.74
CA TYR A 34 21.42 -5.12 -28.46
C TYR A 34 20.47 -4.30 -27.59
N LEU A 35 20.18 -4.75 -26.36
CA LEU A 35 19.26 -4.05 -25.46
C LEU A 35 19.79 -2.65 -25.08
N VAL A 36 21.10 -2.51 -24.80
CA VAL A 36 21.73 -1.19 -24.55
C VAL A 36 21.67 -0.27 -25.76
N SER A 37 21.72 -0.81 -26.98
CA SER A 37 21.56 0.02 -28.20
C SER A 37 20.21 0.73 -28.30
N LYS A 38 19.22 0.28 -27.51
CA LYS A 38 17.86 0.86 -27.44
C LYS A 38 17.74 1.95 -26.35
N GLN A 39 18.83 2.65 -26.03
CA GLN A 39 18.88 3.65 -24.95
C GLN A 39 18.04 4.91 -25.19
N GLU A 40 17.59 5.18 -26.41
CA GLU A 40 16.83 6.38 -26.75
C GLU A 40 15.32 6.19 -26.49
N GLY A 41 14.74 7.14 -25.77
CA GLY A 41 13.30 7.21 -25.49
C GLY A 41 12.84 6.21 -24.41
N PHE A 42 11.53 5.97 -24.38
CA PHE A 42 10.94 4.97 -23.50
C PHE A 42 10.88 3.61 -24.18
N ASN A 43 11.46 2.59 -23.53
CA ASN A 43 11.26 1.19 -23.86
C ASN A 43 10.26 0.61 -22.87
N ILE A 44 9.21 -0.01 -23.38
CA ILE A 44 8.13 -0.58 -22.59
C ILE A 44 7.92 -2.04 -22.93
N CYS A 45 7.49 -2.81 -21.94
CA CYS A 45 6.99 -4.17 -22.11
C CYS A 45 5.62 -4.26 -21.44
N TRP A 46 4.84 -5.27 -21.81
CA TRP A 46 3.54 -5.48 -21.17
C TRP A 46 3.75 -5.85 -19.69
N ASP A 47 4.50 -6.91 -19.47
CA ASP A 47 4.88 -7.39 -18.15
C ASP A 47 6.40 -7.58 -18.12
N VAL A 48 7.08 -6.90 -17.18
CA VAL A 48 8.54 -6.94 -17.10
C VAL A 48 9.05 -8.28 -16.59
N ASP A 49 8.29 -8.96 -15.72
CA ASP A 49 8.69 -10.26 -15.21
C ASP A 49 8.65 -11.31 -16.31
N VAL A 50 7.63 -11.28 -17.17
CA VAL A 50 7.56 -12.11 -18.38
C VAL A 50 8.68 -11.76 -19.35
N PHE A 51 8.96 -10.47 -19.54
CA PHE A 51 10.05 -10.03 -20.42
C PHE A 51 11.43 -10.45 -19.92
N VAL A 52 11.65 -10.48 -18.63
CA VAL A 52 12.94 -10.85 -18.01
C VAL A 52 13.11 -12.36 -17.90
N ALA A 53 12.03 -13.13 -17.78
CA ALA A 53 12.10 -14.57 -17.52
C ALA A 53 13.03 -15.36 -18.47
N PRO A 54 13.03 -15.17 -19.81
CA PRO A 54 13.97 -15.83 -20.71
C PRO A 54 15.45 -15.50 -20.42
N ILE A 55 15.71 -14.26 -19.98
CA ILE A 55 17.06 -13.79 -19.63
C ILE A 55 17.53 -14.50 -18.35
N LEU A 56 16.66 -14.60 -17.35
CA LEU A 56 16.99 -15.23 -16.08
C LEU A 56 17.24 -16.72 -16.19
N LYS A 57 16.58 -17.40 -17.13
CA LYS A 57 16.76 -18.85 -17.37
C LYS A 57 18.17 -19.23 -17.83
N VAL A 58 18.94 -18.30 -18.38
CA VAL A 58 20.32 -18.53 -18.83
C VAL A 58 21.38 -18.07 -17.81
N LEU A 59 20.94 -17.45 -16.71
CA LEU A 59 21.81 -17.10 -15.59
C LEU A 59 22.02 -18.30 -14.67
N SER A 60 23.15 -18.32 -13.96
CA SER A 60 23.33 -19.29 -12.88
C SER A 60 22.38 -18.99 -11.70
N ILE A 61 22.05 -20.00 -10.91
CA ILE A 61 21.20 -19.85 -9.72
C ILE A 61 21.76 -18.74 -8.81
N GLN A 62 23.07 -18.73 -8.57
CA GLN A 62 23.72 -17.70 -7.76
C GLN A 62 23.52 -16.30 -8.31
N GLN A 63 23.60 -16.11 -9.64
CA GLN A 63 23.35 -14.80 -10.27
C GLN A 63 21.90 -14.36 -10.13
N VAL A 64 20.94 -15.29 -10.19
CA VAL A 64 19.52 -15.00 -9.98
C VAL A 64 19.28 -14.62 -8.52
N GLU A 65 19.86 -15.34 -7.56
CA GLU A 65 19.79 -15.02 -6.14
C GLU A 65 20.39 -13.65 -5.82
N ASP A 66 21.58 -13.36 -6.34
CA ASP A 66 22.24 -12.07 -6.18
C ASP A 66 21.39 -10.94 -6.75
N LEU A 67 20.80 -11.14 -7.93
CA LEU A 67 19.89 -10.18 -8.55
C LEU A 67 18.62 -9.96 -7.72
N PHE A 68 18.05 -11.03 -7.17
CA PHE A 68 16.86 -10.94 -6.32
C PHE A 68 17.17 -10.22 -5.00
N ASN A 69 18.27 -10.58 -4.33
CA ASN A 69 18.64 -10.06 -3.02
C ASN A 69 19.10 -8.60 -3.08
N SER A 70 19.97 -8.27 -4.04
CA SER A 70 20.57 -6.92 -4.19
C SER A 70 19.81 -6.03 -5.18
N GLY A 71 18.97 -6.60 -6.03
CA GLY A 71 18.37 -5.92 -7.18
C GLY A 71 19.35 -5.60 -8.30
N ARG A 72 20.64 -6.04 -8.18
CA ARG A 72 21.71 -5.67 -9.10
C ARG A 72 22.76 -6.76 -9.20
N ILE A 73 23.19 -7.08 -10.44
CA ILE A 73 24.34 -7.95 -10.72
C ILE A 73 25.21 -7.38 -11.85
N SER A 74 26.43 -7.87 -11.94
CA SER A 74 27.33 -7.61 -13.09
C SER A 74 27.60 -8.91 -13.84
N ILE A 75 27.45 -8.86 -15.15
CA ILE A 75 27.68 -9.99 -16.07
C ILE A 75 28.62 -9.47 -17.17
N GLY A 76 29.85 -9.99 -17.23
CA GLY A 76 30.88 -9.44 -18.09
C GLY A 76 31.07 -7.94 -17.85
N LYS A 77 30.92 -7.14 -18.88
CA LYS A 77 31.01 -5.66 -18.81
C LYS A 77 29.68 -4.96 -18.52
N HIS A 78 28.59 -5.71 -18.41
CA HIS A 78 27.24 -5.14 -18.25
C HIS A 78 26.81 -5.22 -16.79
N THR A 79 26.09 -4.19 -16.34
CA THR A 79 25.37 -4.18 -15.07
C THR A 79 23.89 -4.28 -15.34
N ILE A 80 23.23 -5.21 -14.68
CA ILE A 80 21.78 -5.42 -14.71
C ILE A 80 21.20 -4.96 -13.40
N ILE A 81 20.18 -4.12 -13.46
CA ILE A 81 19.36 -3.72 -12.32
C ILE A 81 17.94 -4.13 -12.62
N TYR A 82 17.39 -4.98 -11.79
CA TYR A 82 16.03 -5.48 -11.91
C TYR A 82 15.20 -5.06 -10.70
N ASN A 83 14.15 -4.30 -10.97
CA ASN A 83 13.12 -3.99 -9.98
C ASN A 83 11.92 -4.89 -10.28
N GLN A 84 11.77 -5.93 -9.50
CA GLN A 84 10.72 -6.93 -9.64
C GLN A 84 9.35 -6.27 -9.84
N GLY A 85 8.62 -6.68 -10.88
CA GLY A 85 7.31 -6.15 -11.25
C GLY A 85 7.28 -4.68 -11.68
N LYS A 86 8.43 -4.03 -11.98
CA LYS A 86 8.47 -2.58 -12.29
C LYS A 86 9.37 -2.21 -13.47
N SER A 87 10.62 -2.68 -13.50
CA SER A 87 11.55 -2.31 -14.56
C SER A 87 12.81 -3.18 -14.59
N LEU A 88 13.38 -3.29 -15.79
CA LEU A 88 14.72 -3.81 -16.04
C LEU A 88 15.59 -2.67 -16.56
N ARG A 89 16.79 -2.52 -16.04
CA ARG A 89 17.83 -1.63 -16.59
C ARG A 89 19.10 -2.43 -16.88
N ILE A 90 19.62 -2.26 -18.08
CA ILE A 90 20.91 -2.84 -18.50
C ILE A 90 21.84 -1.70 -18.86
N SER A 91 23.05 -1.70 -18.34
CA SER A 91 24.02 -0.64 -18.57
C SER A 91 25.42 -1.19 -18.79
N LEU A 92 26.11 -0.60 -19.78
CA LEU A 92 27.55 -0.78 -20.01
C LEU A 92 28.36 0.27 -19.23
N SER A 93 27.79 1.47 -19.04
CA SER A 93 28.32 2.56 -18.23
C SER A 93 27.17 3.47 -17.79
N TYR A 94 27.45 4.50 -16.98
CA TYR A 94 26.43 5.45 -16.56
C TYR A 94 25.68 6.11 -17.73
N LYS A 95 26.37 6.40 -18.83
CA LYS A 95 25.78 7.06 -20.02
C LYS A 95 25.19 6.06 -21.05
N ASN A 96 25.65 4.81 -21.04
CA ASN A 96 25.22 3.78 -21.97
C ASN A 96 24.34 2.77 -21.25
N ALA A 97 23.06 3.09 -21.12
CA ALA A 97 22.08 2.25 -20.42
C ALA A 97 20.70 2.34 -21.07
N ALA A 98 20.02 1.22 -21.15
CA ALA A 98 18.61 1.13 -21.54
C ALA A 98 17.76 0.69 -20.34
N SER A 99 16.58 1.28 -20.20
CA SER A 99 15.60 0.90 -19.18
C SER A 99 14.31 0.47 -19.84
N PHE A 100 13.74 -0.64 -19.36
CA PHE A 100 12.50 -1.24 -19.84
C PHE A 100 11.48 -1.17 -18.74
N TYR A 101 10.27 -0.69 -19.01
CA TYR A 101 9.24 -0.39 -18.03
C TYR A 101 7.98 -1.22 -18.25
N TRP A 102 7.37 -1.65 -17.18
CA TRP A 102 6.13 -2.40 -17.16
C TRP A 102 4.91 -1.47 -17.19
N ILE A 103 3.98 -1.67 -18.15
CA ILE A 103 2.77 -0.85 -18.27
C ILE A 103 1.47 -1.56 -17.95
N LYS A 104 1.43 -2.90 -17.86
CA LYS A 104 0.26 -3.70 -17.47
C LYS A 104 -0.37 -3.19 -16.15
N GLN A 105 0.46 -2.80 -15.19
CA GLN A 105 0.02 -2.24 -13.89
C GLN A 105 -0.99 -1.09 -14.00
N TYR A 106 -0.97 -0.35 -15.10
CA TYR A 106 -1.89 0.78 -15.34
C TYR A 106 -3.17 0.38 -16.06
N TYR A 107 -3.19 -0.77 -16.73
CA TYR A 107 -4.31 -1.23 -17.55
C TYR A 107 -5.22 -2.24 -16.85
N GLN A 108 -4.69 -3.15 -16.03
CA GLN A 108 -5.41 -4.27 -15.38
C GLN A 108 -6.09 -5.19 -16.41
N GLU A 109 -5.40 -5.47 -17.48
CA GLU A 109 -5.78 -6.45 -18.50
C GLU A 109 -4.91 -7.68 -18.31
N ASP A 110 -5.47 -8.87 -18.38
CA ASP A 110 -4.74 -10.12 -18.13
C ASP A 110 -4.04 -10.63 -19.41
N GLU A 111 -4.65 -10.43 -20.57
CA GLU A 111 -4.08 -10.84 -21.86
C GLU A 111 -2.96 -9.90 -22.31
N GLU A 112 -1.90 -10.46 -22.85
CA GLU A 112 -0.79 -9.70 -23.44
C GLU A 112 -1.19 -9.18 -24.82
N PRO A 113 -1.24 -7.84 -25.03
CA PRO A 113 -1.56 -7.26 -26.33
C PRO A 113 -0.40 -7.43 -27.33
N SER A 114 -0.67 -7.16 -28.60
CA SER A 114 0.38 -7.10 -29.62
C SER A 114 1.43 -6.02 -29.30
N LEU A 115 2.62 -6.13 -29.88
CA LEU A 115 3.68 -5.12 -29.68
C LEU A 115 3.24 -3.71 -30.11
N ASP A 116 2.46 -3.60 -31.18
CA ASP A 116 1.95 -2.31 -31.65
C ASP A 116 0.90 -1.75 -30.66
N ASP A 117 0.04 -2.58 -30.11
CA ASP A 117 -0.93 -2.17 -29.09
C ASP A 117 -0.23 -1.74 -27.79
N ILE A 118 0.80 -2.47 -27.34
CA ILE A 118 1.62 -2.07 -26.19
C ILE A 118 2.22 -0.68 -26.43
N LYS A 119 2.77 -0.42 -27.62
CA LYS A 119 3.31 0.89 -27.99
C LYS A 119 2.25 1.98 -27.91
N VAL A 120 1.08 1.78 -28.53
CA VAL A 120 -0.04 2.72 -28.52
C VAL A 120 -0.50 3.01 -27.09
N LYS A 121 -0.66 1.95 -26.25
CA LYS A 121 -1.01 2.08 -24.84
C LYS A 121 -0.01 2.95 -24.06
N GLY A 122 1.29 2.75 -24.28
CA GLY A 122 2.32 3.59 -23.66
C GLY A 122 2.30 5.04 -24.16
N GLU A 123 2.07 5.27 -25.45
CA GLU A 123 1.97 6.61 -26.05
C GLU A 123 0.77 7.39 -25.50
N ILE A 124 -0.36 6.73 -25.25
CA ILE A 124 -1.53 7.33 -24.58
C ILE A 124 -1.13 7.90 -23.21
N ILE A 125 -0.46 7.09 -22.38
CA ILE A 125 -0.01 7.53 -21.04
C ILE A 125 0.85 8.79 -21.14
N ILE A 126 1.89 8.77 -21.97
CA ILE A 126 2.84 9.90 -22.10
C ILE A 126 2.15 11.14 -22.65
N THR A 127 1.33 10.98 -23.70
CA THR A 127 0.65 12.10 -24.36
C THR A 127 -0.37 12.76 -23.43
N GLU A 128 -1.13 11.99 -22.68
CA GLU A 128 -2.12 12.54 -21.75
C GLU A 128 -1.46 13.23 -20.56
N LEU A 129 -0.38 12.67 -20.02
CA LEU A 129 0.40 13.31 -18.95
C LEU A 129 1.05 14.61 -19.42
N ALA A 130 1.56 14.65 -20.66
CA ALA A 130 2.14 15.86 -21.25
C ALA A 130 1.13 17.00 -21.39
N LYS A 131 -0.17 16.74 -21.65
CA LYS A 131 -1.23 17.77 -21.71
C LYS A 131 -1.36 18.59 -20.42
N ILE A 132 -0.94 18.03 -19.28
CA ILE A 132 -0.98 18.70 -17.97
C ILE A 132 0.41 19.08 -17.46
N GLY A 133 1.41 19.07 -18.36
CA GLY A 133 2.79 19.47 -18.05
C GLY A 133 3.62 18.42 -17.31
N ILE A 134 3.15 17.17 -17.27
CA ILE A 134 3.89 16.08 -16.63
C ILE A 134 4.71 15.34 -17.69
N ASN A 135 6.03 15.46 -17.62
CA ASN A 135 6.98 14.78 -18.47
C ASN A 135 7.77 13.76 -17.63
N PRO A 136 7.30 12.50 -17.53
CA PRO A 136 7.95 11.52 -16.68
C PRO A 136 9.35 11.17 -17.18
N LYS A 137 10.29 10.96 -16.26
CA LYS A 137 11.62 10.40 -16.58
C LYS A 137 11.63 8.88 -16.48
N LYS A 138 10.69 8.31 -15.76
CA LYS A 138 10.57 6.88 -15.47
C LYS A 138 9.09 6.49 -15.43
N LEU A 139 8.80 5.24 -15.80
CA LEU A 139 7.45 4.64 -15.70
C LEU A 139 7.41 3.49 -14.69
N THR A 140 8.30 3.50 -13.67
CA THR A 140 8.42 2.42 -12.69
C THR A 140 7.27 2.34 -11.69
N SER A 141 6.66 3.47 -11.39
CA SER A 141 5.48 3.55 -10.52
C SER A 141 4.79 4.89 -10.71
N SER A 142 3.54 5.00 -10.27
CA SER A 142 2.79 6.25 -10.29
C SER A 142 3.52 7.39 -9.55
N VAL A 143 4.14 7.10 -8.41
CA VAL A 143 4.94 8.09 -7.65
C VAL A 143 6.19 8.52 -8.42
N ALA A 144 6.86 7.59 -9.10
CA ALA A 144 8.06 7.92 -9.88
C ALA A 144 7.73 8.80 -11.11
N ILE A 145 6.54 8.68 -11.67
CA ILE A 145 6.03 9.56 -12.73
C ILE A 145 5.94 11.01 -12.24
N PHE A 146 5.55 11.21 -10.98
CA PHE A 146 5.40 12.52 -10.35
C PHE A 146 6.63 12.97 -9.55
N GLU A 147 7.73 12.20 -9.53
CA GLU A 147 8.91 12.47 -8.72
C GLU A 147 9.42 13.91 -8.86
N ASN A 148 9.52 14.43 -10.08
CA ASN A 148 9.99 15.81 -10.29
C ASN A 148 9.07 16.87 -9.66
N ILE A 149 7.76 16.64 -9.64
CA ILE A 149 6.79 17.57 -9.07
C ILE A 149 6.95 17.58 -7.54
N PHE A 150 7.04 16.40 -6.94
CA PHE A 150 7.22 16.30 -5.49
C PHE A 150 8.59 16.80 -5.03
N ASP A 151 9.65 16.58 -5.81
CA ASP A 151 10.99 17.10 -5.50
C ASP A 151 11.03 18.65 -5.54
N GLN A 152 10.25 19.28 -6.43
CA GLN A 152 10.15 20.76 -6.51
C GLN A 152 9.43 21.39 -5.31
N LEU A 153 8.63 20.63 -4.56
CA LEU A 153 7.95 21.15 -3.37
C LEU A 153 8.92 21.43 -2.22
N ASN A 154 10.14 20.94 -2.28
CA ASN A 154 11.15 21.13 -1.23
C ASN A 154 10.55 20.86 0.17
N LEU A 155 9.99 19.67 0.37
CA LEU A 155 9.31 19.30 1.61
C LEU A 155 10.27 19.20 2.79
N PRO A 156 9.82 19.46 4.04
CA PRO A 156 10.61 19.17 5.22
C PRO A 156 10.91 17.66 5.32
N THR A 157 12.07 17.35 5.84
CA THR A 157 12.58 15.97 5.92
C THR A 157 13.01 15.63 7.35
N TYR A 158 13.36 14.38 7.61
CA TYR A 158 13.92 13.96 8.91
C TYR A 158 15.13 14.78 9.36
N LYS A 159 15.84 15.46 8.43
CA LYS A 159 17.00 16.33 8.76
C LYS A 159 16.59 17.65 9.42
N ASP A 160 15.34 18.04 9.25
CA ASP A 160 14.75 19.25 9.81
C ASP A 160 14.08 18.99 11.16
N ILE A 161 14.20 17.79 11.72
CA ILE A 161 13.45 17.29 12.89
C ILE A 161 14.45 16.80 13.95
N PRO A 162 14.21 17.04 15.25
CA PRO A 162 15.01 16.45 16.33
C PRO A 162 15.09 14.92 16.21
N VAL A 163 16.28 14.36 16.35
CA VAL A 163 16.54 12.91 16.16
C VAL A 163 15.66 12.05 17.09
N GLU A 164 15.45 12.48 18.32
CA GLU A 164 14.62 11.76 19.28
C GLU A 164 13.15 11.72 18.83
N LEU A 165 12.61 12.84 18.36
CA LEU A 165 11.25 12.90 17.82
C LEU A 165 11.12 12.03 16.55
N CYS A 166 12.16 12.00 15.70
CA CYS A 166 12.19 11.06 14.58
C CYS A 166 12.06 9.61 15.04
N LYS A 167 12.79 9.22 16.10
CA LYS A 167 12.69 7.85 16.67
C LYS A 167 11.30 7.55 17.21
N TRP A 168 10.68 8.48 17.94
CA TRP A 168 9.33 8.31 18.45
C TRP A 168 8.33 8.06 17.34
N THR A 169 8.33 8.93 16.33
CA THR A 169 7.37 8.85 15.22
C THR A 169 7.68 7.70 14.25
N TRP A 170 8.96 7.36 14.06
CA TRP A 170 9.33 6.18 13.27
C TRP A 170 8.84 4.88 13.91
N GLY A 171 8.91 4.76 15.23
CA GLY A 171 8.38 3.62 15.97
C GLY A 171 6.86 3.44 15.86
N GLN A 172 6.13 4.44 15.31
CA GLN A 172 4.69 4.37 15.07
C GLN A 172 4.33 3.99 13.62
N LYS A 173 5.33 3.76 12.75
CA LYS A 173 5.15 3.45 11.32
C LYS A 173 4.27 2.23 11.11
N GLY A 174 3.38 2.33 10.09
CA GLY A 174 2.59 1.20 9.62
C GLY A 174 1.40 0.85 10.50
N ARG A 175 0.97 1.75 11.38
CA ARG A 175 -0.15 1.54 12.29
C ARG A 175 -1.50 1.95 11.67
N ALA A 176 -1.75 1.49 10.46
CA ALA A 176 -3.10 1.57 9.88
C ALA A 176 -4.07 0.74 10.74
N TRP A 177 -5.29 1.24 10.90
CA TRP A 177 -6.30 0.54 11.71
C TRP A 177 -7.03 -0.48 10.87
N THR A 178 -6.88 -1.75 11.21
CA THR A 178 -7.57 -2.87 10.57
C THR A 178 -8.02 -3.83 11.65
N GLU A 179 -9.33 -3.96 11.85
CA GLU A 179 -9.94 -4.83 12.87
C GLU A 179 -11.27 -5.38 12.41
N ALA A 180 -11.60 -6.63 12.77
CA ALA A 180 -12.93 -7.21 12.67
C ALA A 180 -13.58 -7.29 14.05
N PHE A 181 -14.71 -6.61 14.21
CA PHE A 181 -15.48 -6.58 15.47
C PHE A 181 -16.45 -7.73 15.59
N LYS A 182 -16.97 -8.22 14.44
CA LYS A 182 -17.85 -9.38 14.36
C LYS A 182 -17.45 -10.24 13.15
N LEU A 183 -17.35 -11.55 13.34
CA LEU A 183 -17.16 -12.52 12.24
C LEU A 183 -18.49 -13.15 11.89
N GLY A 184 -18.65 -13.58 10.64
CA GLY A 184 -19.85 -14.26 10.17
C GLY A 184 -20.36 -13.73 8.85
N HIS A 185 -21.51 -14.26 8.44
CA HIS A 185 -22.25 -13.79 7.26
C HIS A 185 -23.32 -12.78 7.64
N PHE A 186 -23.42 -11.70 6.89
CA PHE A 186 -24.37 -10.61 7.07
C PHE A 186 -25.11 -10.36 5.77
N ASP A 187 -26.46 -10.38 5.82
CA ASP A 187 -27.30 -10.25 4.63
C ASP A 187 -27.30 -8.83 4.04
N MET A 188 -27.12 -7.82 4.89
CA MET A 188 -27.06 -6.42 4.47
C MET A 188 -25.97 -5.67 5.25
N CYS A 189 -25.04 -5.13 4.51
CA CYS A 189 -23.96 -4.30 5.03
C CYS A 189 -23.83 -3.03 4.18
N THR A 190 -23.31 -1.98 4.79
CA THR A 190 -22.90 -0.76 4.11
C THR A 190 -21.40 -0.56 4.32
N ASP A 191 -20.65 -0.50 3.21
CA ASP A 191 -19.22 -0.22 3.19
C ASP A 191 -19.02 1.28 2.93
N LEU A 192 -18.54 1.98 3.93
CA LEU A 192 -18.22 3.41 3.88
C LEU A 192 -16.71 3.61 3.76
N ASP A 193 -16.30 4.50 2.86
CA ASP A 193 -14.88 4.81 2.58
C ASP A 193 -14.66 6.34 2.61
N ILE A 194 -13.50 6.77 3.10
CA ILE A 194 -13.10 8.17 3.04
C ILE A 194 -12.37 8.41 1.72
N ASN A 195 -12.98 9.22 0.84
CA ASN A 195 -12.44 9.48 -0.48
C ASN A 195 -11.02 10.08 -0.42
N SER A 196 -9.99 9.29 -0.75
CA SER A 196 -8.58 9.69 -0.67
C SER A 196 -8.19 10.21 0.73
N CYS A 197 -8.42 9.42 1.76
CA CYS A 197 -8.20 9.75 3.16
C CYS A 197 -6.79 10.30 3.41
N PHE A 198 -5.75 9.51 3.17
CA PHE A 198 -4.35 9.91 3.38
C PHE A 198 -3.96 11.18 2.59
N PRO A 199 -4.28 11.30 1.28
CA PRO A 199 -4.08 12.54 0.54
C PRO A 199 -4.78 13.75 1.15
N SER A 200 -5.98 13.59 1.72
CA SER A 200 -6.70 14.71 2.33
C SER A 200 -5.98 15.28 3.56
N ILE A 201 -5.49 14.38 4.42
CA ILE A 201 -4.71 14.77 5.61
C ILE A 201 -3.37 15.38 5.18
N MET A 202 -2.70 14.74 4.22
CA MET A 202 -1.41 15.19 3.67
C MET A 202 -1.49 16.60 3.08
N ALA A 203 -2.60 16.95 2.41
CA ALA A 203 -2.81 18.29 1.86
C ALA A 203 -2.87 19.37 2.94
N ASP A 204 -3.21 18.99 4.17
CA ASP A 204 -3.41 19.93 5.29
C ASP A 204 -2.21 20.01 6.25
N LEU A 205 -1.15 19.23 6.01
CA LEU A 205 0.04 19.27 6.84
C LEU A 205 0.84 20.56 6.67
N TYR A 206 1.27 21.13 7.79
CA TYR A 206 2.13 22.32 7.83
C TYR A 206 3.60 21.95 7.71
N ASP A 207 4.36 22.84 7.08
CA ASP A 207 5.81 22.76 7.02
C ASP A 207 6.41 23.17 8.37
N THR A 208 6.96 22.20 9.08
CA THR A 208 7.50 22.39 10.44
C THR A 208 8.74 23.26 10.53
N ARG A 209 9.38 23.61 9.39
CA ARG A 209 10.50 24.57 9.34
C ARG A 209 10.05 26.02 9.63
N TYR A 210 8.76 26.30 9.51
CA TYR A 210 8.19 27.61 9.85
C TYR A 210 7.66 27.65 11.29
N GLY A 211 8.48 27.27 12.24
CA GLY A 211 8.17 27.26 13.67
C GLY A 211 9.31 26.68 14.49
N THR A 212 9.05 26.47 15.77
CA THR A 212 10.01 25.87 16.70
C THR A 212 9.46 24.59 17.26
N ILE A 213 10.26 23.54 17.29
CA ILE A 213 9.94 22.30 18.00
C ILE A 213 10.51 22.41 19.41
N VAL A 214 9.64 22.43 20.40
CA VAL A 214 9.96 22.52 21.84
C VAL A 214 9.82 21.14 22.44
N HIS A 215 10.80 20.71 23.24
CA HIS A 215 10.77 19.50 24.03
C HIS A 215 10.54 19.85 25.50
N SER A 216 9.44 19.43 26.09
CA SER A 216 9.08 19.75 27.48
C SER A 216 8.04 18.80 28.06
N LYS A 217 7.85 18.85 29.38
CA LYS A 217 6.77 18.14 30.10
C LYS A 217 5.44 18.89 30.07
N GLU A 218 5.41 20.08 29.50
CA GLU A 218 4.21 20.90 29.35
C GLU A 218 3.96 21.16 27.88
N ILE A 219 2.70 21.14 27.47
CA ILE A 219 2.29 21.40 26.09
C ILE A 219 1.96 22.89 25.96
N PRO A 220 2.71 23.66 25.16
CA PRO A 220 2.39 25.06 24.92
C PRO A 220 1.00 25.21 24.30
N GLU A 221 0.20 26.18 24.74
CA GLU A 221 -1.13 26.45 24.20
C GLU A 221 -1.09 26.78 22.70
N ALA A 222 -0.04 27.46 22.25
CA ALA A 222 0.15 27.83 20.85
C ALA A 222 0.65 26.69 19.95
N ALA A 223 0.81 25.47 20.47
CA ALA A 223 1.27 24.33 19.69
C ALA A 223 0.17 23.81 18.73
N ASP A 224 0.50 23.69 17.45
CA ASP A 224 -0.39 23.07 16.46
C ASP A 224 -0.14 21.56 16.33
N TYR A 225 1.13 21.12 16.39
CA TYR A 225 1.47 19.70 16.46
C TYR A 225 2.04 19.38 17.83
N VAL A 226 1.57 18.29 18.38
CA VAL A 226 2.04 17.73 19.64
C VAL A 226 2.30 16.24 19.44
N PHE A 227 3.36 15.76 20.03
CA PHE A 227 3.73 14.35 20.11
C PHE A 227 3.96 14.07 21.58
N ALA A 228 2.89 13.69 22.27
CA ALA A 228 2.88 13.48 23.70
C ALA A 228 3.16 12.01 24.01
N ARG A 229 4.21 11.73 24.79
CA ARG A 229 4.51 10.41 25.33
C ARG A 229 4.03 10.31 26.74
N GLY A 230 3.38 9.21 27.09
CA GLY A 230 2.86 9.01 28.43
C GLY A 230 2.12 7.69 28.60
N MET A 231 1.39 7.60 29.72
CA MET A 231 0.57 6.44 30.02
C MET A 231 -0.87 6.71 29.59
N LEU A 232 -1.33 5.95 28.62
CA LEU A 232 -2.71 5.94 28.14
C LEU A 232 -3.48 4.83 28.86
N ASP A 233 -4.66 5.14 29.36
CA ASP A 233 -5.61 4.16 29.91
C ASP A 233 -6.95 4.31 29.22
N THR A 234 -7.38 3.28 28.49
CA THR A 234 -8.64 3.23 27.74
C THR A 234 -9.49 2.07 28.22
N SER A 235 -10.77 2.31 28.49
CA SER A 235 -11.77 1.29 28.85
C SER A 235 -12.73 0.94 27.71
N ASP A 236 -12.73 1.72 26.65
CA ASP A 236 -13.67 1.58 25.54
C ASP A 236 -13.51 0.24 24.78
N TYR A 237 -14.66 -0.28 24.32
CA TYR A 237 -14.74 -1.41 23.39
C TYR A 237 -14.03 -1.09 22.06
N PHE A 238 -13.90 0.18 21.75
CA PHE A 238 -13.46 0.75 20.51
C PHE A 238 -12.45 1.88 20.79
N THR A 239 -11.24 1.76 20.28
CA THR A 239 -10.19 2.78 20.47
C THR A 239 -9.30 2.92 19.23
N PRO A 240 -9.04 4.15 18.75
CA PRO A 240 -8.19 4.40 17.58
C PRO A 240 -6.69 4.32 17.89
N PHE A 241 -6.31 4.05 19.12
CA PHE A 241 -4.92 4.07 19.56
C PHE A 241 -4.26 2.70 19.36
N VAL A 242 -3.82 2.47 18.14
CA VAL A 242 -3.21 1.21 17.70
C VAL A 242 -1.82 1.04 18.33
N TYR A 243 -1.59 -0.13 18.89
CA TYR A 243 -0.31 -0.61 19.42
C TYR A 243 0.26 -1.68 18.48
N ALA A 244 1.58 -1.69 18.29
CA ALA A 244 2.27 -2.78 17.60
C ALA A 244 3.15 -3.54 18.58
N ASN A 245 3.05 -4.88 18.63
CA ASN A 245 3.96 -5.69 19.42
C ASN A 245 5.33 -5.83 18.71
N GLU A 246 6.26 -6.55 19.37
CA GLU A 246 7.62 -6.78 18.84
C GLU A 246 7.66 -7.54 17.50
N TYR A 247 6.60 -8.28 17.17
CA TYR A 247 6.45 -9.00 15.89
C TYR A 247 5.78 -8.15 14.79
N GLY A 248 5.39 -6.91 15.11
CA GLY A 248 4.70 -6.01 14.19
C GLY A 248 3.19 -6.27 14.07
N HIS A 249 2.60 -7.14 14.88
CA HIS A 249 1.16 -7.33 14.93
C HIS A 249 0.50 -6.11 15.57
N LEU A 250 -0.59 -5.66 14.98
CA LEU A 250 -1.31 -4.45 15.37
C LEU A 250 -2.50 -4.82 16.27
N PHE A 251 -2.70 -4.04 17.31
CA PHE A 251 -3.80 -4.21 18.26
C PHE A 251 -4.37 -2.85 18.65
N SER A 252 -5.66 -2.80 18.96
CA SER A 252 -6.29 -1.66 19.64
C SER A 252 -6.72 -2.07 21.05
N PRO A 253 -5.76 -2.23 21.99
CA PRO A 253 -6.02 -2.80 23.30
C PRO A 253 -6.68 -1.78 24.23
N ARG A 254 -7.49 -2.27 25.16
CA ARG A 254 -7.93 -1.51 26.34
C ARG A 254 -6.93 -1.63 27.48
N GLY A 255 -7.07 -0.76 28.49
CA GLY A 255 -6.23 -0.76 29.68
C GLY A 255 -5.01 0.15 29.58
N LYS A 256 -4.19 0.11 30.63
CA LYS A 256 -3.07 1.03 30.83
C LYS A 256 -1.82 0.58 30.05
N ARG A 257 -1.25 1.49 29.19
CA ARG A 257 -0.05 1.24 28.40
C ARG A 257 0.70 2.52 28.06
N GLU A 258 1.96 2.40 27.71
CA GLU A 258 2.69 3.52 27.10
C GLU A 258 2.13 3.81 25.69
N ALA A 259 2.00 5.09 25.35
CA ALA A 259 1.57 5.55 24.05
C ALA A 259 2.23 6.86 23.64
N ILE A 260 2.24 7.13 22.35
CA ILE A 260 2.54 8.44 21.78
C ILE A 260 1.28 8.92 21.09
N LEU A 261 0.76 10.05 21.55
CA LEU A 261 -0.46 10.65 21.02
C LEU A 261 -0.17 11.98 20.32
N SER A 262 -0.89 12.24 19.24
CA SER A 262 -0.95 13.56 18.62
C SER A 262 -1.79 14.52 19.48
N LYS A 263 -1.77 15.82 19.13
CA LYS A 263 -2.72 16.79 19.68
C LYS A 263 -4.16 16.34 19.46
N GLN A 264 -4.48 15.92 18.22
CA GLN A 264 -5.82 15.43 17.88
C GLN A 264 -6.21 14.20 18.71
N GLY A 265 -5.26 13.27 18.98
CA GLY A 265 -5.49 12.14 19.86
C GLY A 265 -5.80 12.53 21.30
N LEU A 266 -5.11 13.56 21.83
CA LEU A 266 -5.41 14.11 23.17
C LEU A 266 -6.78 14.81 23.20
N ASP A 267 -7.10 15.56 22.15
CA ASP A 267 -8.39 16.24 22.01
C ASP A 267 -9.54 15.22 21.92
N TYR A 268 -9.35 14.12 21.14
CA TYR A 268 -10.30 13.01 21.03
C TYR A 268 -10.59 12.35 22.40
N LEU A 269 -9.54 12.05 23.19
CA LEU A 269 -9.74 11.48 24.54
C LEU A 269 -10.63 12.35 25.40
N LYS A 270 -10.40 13.66 25.38
CA LYS A 270 -11.15 14.64 26.17
C LYS A 270 -12.57 14.84 25.65
N GLU A 271 -12.76 14.94 24.33
CA GLU A 271 -14.06 15.23 23.72
C GLU A 271 -15.05 14.08 23.87
N TYR A 272 -14.56 12.84 23.73
CA TYR A 272 -15.41 11.64 23.77
C TYR A 272 -15.32 10.84 25.08
N ASP A 273 -14.62 11.36 26.10
CA ASP A 273 -14.37 10.65 27.36
C ASP A 273 -13.83 9.22 27.13
N ALA A 274 -12.94 9.09 26.12
CA ALA A 274 -12.49 7.80 25.61
C ALA A 274 -11.35 7.17 26.43
N GLY A 275 -10.93 7.83 27.53
CA GLY A 275 -9.88 7.37 28.41
C GLY A 275 -9.10 8.50 29.05
N THR A 276 -8.03 8.15 29.76
CA THR A 276 -7.14 9.12 30.42
C THR A 276 -5.73 9.02 29.87
N PHE A 277 -5.01 10.14 29.88
CA PHE A 277 -3.62 10.19 29.47
C PHE A 277 -2.77 10.95 30.49
N GLU A 278 -1.78 10.26 31.04
CA GLU A 278 -0.83 10.80 32.01
C GLU A 278 0.46 11.20 31.26
N LEU A 279 0.60 12.50 30.96
CA LEU A 279 1.71 13.03 30.20
C LEU A 279 3.03 12.86 30.96
N GLN A 280 4.03 12.28 30.30
CA GLN A 280 5.40 12.16 30.81
C GLN A 280 6.34 13.18 30.12
N ASP A 281 6.18 13.34 28.82
CA ASP A 281 7.05 14.15 27.98
C ASP A 281 6.37 14.50 26.64
N ALA A 282 6.74 15.60 26.02
CA ALA A 282 6.17 16.02 24.73
C ALA A 282 7.15 16.78 23.85
N PHE A 283 7.09 16.54 22.54
CA PHE A 283 7.56 17.47 21.53
C PHE A 283 6.38 18.25 20.98
N SER A 284 6.49 19.56 20.96
CA SER A 284 5.44 20.46 20.51
C SER A 284 5.97 21.41 19.44
N TRP A 285 5.33 21.46 18.26
CA TRP A 285 5.65 22.43 17.25
C TRP A 285 4.79 23.68 17.42
N VAL A 286 5.45 24.80 17.66
CA VAL A 286 4.84 26.13 17.77
C VAL A 286 5.12 26.90 16.48
N PRO A 287 4.10 27.16 15.64
CA PRO A 287 4.27 27.80 14.36
C PRO A 287 4.57 29.30 14.49
N THR A 288 5.50 29.78 13.67
CA THR A 288 5.62 31.23 13.35
C THR A 288 4.82 31.56 12.08
N ARG A 289 4.61 30.56 11.20
CA ARG A 289 3.80 30.65 10.00
C ARG A 289 3.16 29.30 9.69
N LYS A 290 1.89 29.32 9.29
CA LYS A 290 1.15 28.12 8.85
C LYS A 290 1.17 28.03 7.32
N PHE A 291 2.09 27.24 6.79
CA PHE A 291 2.24 27.01 5.36
C PHE A 291 2.06 25.53 5.04
N LYS A 292 1.16 25.22 4.10
CA LYS A 292 0.82 23.86 3.66
C LYS A 292 1.45 23.57 2.29
N PRO A 293 2.67 23.03 2.21
CA PRO A 293 3.43 22.93 0.95
C PRO A 293 2.79 21.98 -0.06
N MET A 294 2.05 20.97 0.39
CA MET A 294 1.43 19.98 -0.48
C MET A 294 0.00 20.33 -0.93
N HIS A 295 -0.65 21.30 -0.28
CA HIS A 295 -2.07 21.61 -0.47
C HIS A 295 -2.46 21.79 -1.95
N TYR A 296 -1.78 22.67 -2.65
CA TYR A 296 -2.08 22.95 -4.06
C TYR A 296 -1.84 21.73 -4.95
N THR A 297 -0.69 21.07 -4.79
CA THR A 297 -0.30 19.93 -5.65
C THR A 297 -1.20 18.74 -5.47
N VAL A 298 -1.52 18.37 -4.23
CA VAL A 298 -2.41 17.24 -3.93
C VAL A 298 -3.81 17.49 -4.49
N ASN A 299 -4.38 18.67 -4.24
CA ASN A 299 -5.69 19.05 -4.76
C ASN A 299 -5.71 19.08 -6.31
N LYS A 300 -4.65 19.60 -6.95
CA LYS A 300 -4.53 19.61 -8.40
C LYS A 300 -4.54 18.18 -8.97
N ILE A 301 -3.73 17.26 -8.41
CA ILE A 301 -3.67 15.87 -8.88
C ILE A 301 -5.02 15.17 -8.62
N PHE A 302 -5.62 15.40 -7.47
CA PHE A 302 -6.94 14.83 -7.14
C PHE A 302 -8.01 15.25 -8.15
N ASN A 303 -8.10 16.53 -8.47
CA ASN A 303 -9.08 17.08 -9.41
C ASN A 303 -8.88 16.54 -10.83
N GLN A 304 -7.65 16.22 -11.24
CA GLN A 304 -7.37 15.60 -12.54
C GLN A 304 -7.97 14.19 -12.67
N ARG A 305 -8.21 13.46 -11.56
CA ARG A 305 -8.88 12.14 -11.59
C ARG A 305 -10.31 12.21 -12.17
N SER A 306 -11.00 13.33 -11.97
CA SER A 306 -12.34 13.59 -12.51
C SER A 306 -12.32 14.13 -13.94
N GLY A 307 -11.14 14.52 -14.46
CA GLY A 307 -10.94 15.06 -15.81
C GLY A 307 -11.17 14.05 -16.93
N ASN A 308 -11.13 14.55 -18.15
CA ASN A 308 -11.24 13.73 -19.36
C ASN A 308 -9.91 13.04 -19.71
N PHE A 309 -9.53 12.04 -18.92
CA PHE A 309 -8.35 11.22 -19.08
C PHE A 309 -8.73 9.74 -19.23
N SER A 310 -7.88 8.98 -19.89
CA SER A 310 -8.03 7.53 -19.99
C SER A 310 -7.97 6.85 -18.61
N ARG A 311 -8.57 5.67 -18.50
CA ARG A 311 -8.59 4.90 -17.25
C ARG A 311 -7.19 4.63 -16.68
N PRO A 312 -6.15 4.25 -17.46
CA PRO A 312 -4.79 4.08 -16.97
C PRO A 312 -4.20 5.36 -16.38
N VAL A 313 -4.42 6.53 -17.00
CA VAL A 313 -3.90 7.80 -16.47
C VAL A 313 -4.63 8.20 -15.17
N LYS A 314 -5.93 7.97 -15.06
CA LYS A 314 -6.67 8.15 -13.79
C LYS A 314 -6.13 7.26 -12.66
N ARG A 315 -5.71 6.02 -12.98
CA ARG A 315 -5.03 5.14 -12.02
C ARG A 315 -3.66 5.67 -11.61
N ILE A 316 -2.90 6.22 -12.56
CA ILE A 316 -1.62 6.86 -12.27
C ILE A 316 -1.83 8.01 -11.25
N PHE A 317 -2.84 8.86 -11.41
CA PHE A 317 -3.16 9.92 -10.45
C PHE A 317 -3.51 9.33 -9.06
N LYS A 318 -4.40 8.32 -9.02
CA LYS A 318 -4.73 7.64 -7.75
C LYS A 318 -3.48 7.04 -7.09
N GLY A 319 -2.69 6.31 -7.86
CA GLY A 319 -1.47 5.66 -7.38
C GLY A 319 -0.39 6.66 -6.93
N ALA A 320 -0.28 7.84 -7.56
CA ALA A 320 0.64 8.89 -7.14
C ALA A 320 0.23 9.48 -5.79
N LEU A 321 -1.04 9.82 -5.62
CA LEU A 321 -1.56 10.37 -4.37
C LEU A 321 -1.40 9.40 -3.18
N ASN A 322 -1.77 8.13 -3.38
CA ASN A 322 -1.66 7.14 -2.31
C ASN A 322 -0.20 6.73 -2.04
N GLY A 323 0.64 6.72 -3.08
CA GLY A 323 2.02 6.25 -2.97
C GLY A 323 3.00 7.28 -2.39
N ILE A 324 2.66 8.59 -2.42
CA ILE A 324 3.54 9.64 -1.87
C ILE A 324 3.68 9.48 -0.34
N TYR A 325 2.62 9.07 0.35
CA TYR A 325 2.67 8.78 1.78
C TYR A 325 3.82 7.79 2.12
N GLY A 326 4.00 6.73 1.32
CA GLY A 326 5.07 5.76 1.52
C GLY A 326 6.49 6.35 1.43
N ARG A 327 6.65 7.54 0.80
CA ARG A 327 7.94 8.24 0.74
C ARG A 327 8.36 8.83 2.09
N PHE A 328 7.42 9.11 2.97
CA PHE A 328 7.73 9.65 4.30
C PHE A 328 8.35 8.62 5.24
N TYR A 329 8.24 7.34 4.90
CA TYR A 329 8.87 6.23 5.62
C TYR A 329 9.78 5.38 4.73
N GLN A 330 10.23 5.93 3.59
CA GLN A 330 11.02 5.17 2.63
C GLN A 330 12.41 4.86 3.17
N GLU A 331 12.70 3.58 3.29
CA GLU A 331 14.02 3.03 3.57
C GLU A 331 14.39 2.07 2.44
N PHE A 332 15.63 2.16 1.96
CA PHE A 332 16.16 1.26 0.95
C PHE A 332 16.74 0.00 1.60
N ARG A 333 16.96 -1.05 0.80
CA ARG A 333 17.52 -2.33 1.30
C ARG A 333 18.88 -2.21 1.99
N ASP A 334 19.66 -1.21 1.65
CA ASP A 334 20.96 -0.89 2.26
C ASP A 334 20.85 -0.06 3.55
N GLY A 335 19.62 0.16 4.05
CA GLY A 335 19.36 0.98 5.24
C GLY A 335 19.40 2.48 4.99
N THR A 336 19.67 2.95 3.75
CA THR A 336 19.63 4.38 3.45
C THR A 336 18.21 4.90 3.39
N LEU A 337 18.00 6.12 3.87
CA LEU A 337 16.69 6.77 3.88
C LEU A 337 16.40 7.50 2.58
N GLY A 338 15.16 7.46 2.14
CA GLY A 338 14.69 8.20 0.98
C GLY A 338 14.75 9.73 1.19
N LYS A 339 14.82 10.47 0.09
CA LYS A 339 14.97 11.95 0.10
C LYS A 339 13.84 12.67 0.84
N GLN A 340 12.64 12.11 0.85
CA GLN A 340 11.42 12.74 1.36
C GLN A 340 10.99 12.14 2.70
N VAL A 341 11.86 11.36 3.36
CA VAL A 341 11.55 10.77 4.67
C VAL A 341 11.23 11.86 5.68
N ASN A 342 10.03 11.77 6.25
CA ASN A 342 9.52 12.66 7.29
C ASN A 342 8.58 11.87 8.22
N PRO A 343 9.09 11.24 9.27
CA PRO A 343 8.29 10.38 10.13
C PRO A 343 7.22 11.13 10.93
N ILE A 344 7.37 12.45 11.16
CA ILE A 344 6.31 13.28 11.76
C ILE A 344 5.08 13.29 10.85
N TRP A 345 5.27 13.57 9.56
CA TRP A 345 4.16 13.60 8.63
C TRP A 345 3.54 12.21 8.43
N GLY A 346 4.38 11.18 8.35
CA GLY A 346 3.89 9.81 8.30
C GLY A 346 2.97 9.47 9.47
N PHE A 347 3.42 9.77 10.69
CA PHE A 347 2.65 9.58 11.92
C PHE A 347 1.32 10.35 11.90
N LEU A 348 1.36 11.66 11.58
CA LEU A 348 0.16 12.51 11.56
C LEU A 348 -0.88 12.06 10.51
N ILE A 349 -0.44 11.49 9.40
CA ILE A 349 -1.35 10.96 8.37
C ILE A 349 -2.06 9.70 8.88
N GLU A 350 -1.33 8.75 9.43
CA GLU A 350 -1.91 7.51 9.97
C GLU A 350 -2.82 7.79 11.16
N ASP A 351 -2.36 8.63 12.08
CA ASP A 351 -3.11 8.99 13.28
C ASP A 351 -4.39 9.77 12.92
N GLY A 352 -4.27 10.77 12.05
CA GLY A 352 -5.42 11.54 11.56
C GLY A 352 -6.45 10.68 10.83
N ALA A 353 -6.04 9.65 10.09
CA ALA A 353 -6.97 8.71 9.45
C ALA A 353 -7.76 7.90 10.49
N ARG A 354 -7.06 7.35 11.50
CA ARG A 354 -7.71 6.60 12.60
C ARG A 354 -8.69 7.45 13.40
N LEU A 355 -8.26 8.67 13.77
CA LEU A 355 -9.09 9.59 14.52
C LEU A 355 -10.32 10.02 13.72
N LYS A 356 -10.18 10.30 12.43
CA LYS A 356 -11.30 10.65 11.56
C LYS A 356 -12.35 9.55 11.47
N ILE A 357 -11.93 8.28 11.46
CA ILE A 357 -12.82 7.13 11.54
C ILE A 357 -13.51 7.09 12.90
N ALA A 358 -12.73 7.21 13.98
CA ALA A 358 -13.24 7.14 15.35
C ALA A 358 -14.26 8.24 15.65
N GLU A 359 -13.95 9.49 15.27
CA GLU A 359 -14.86 10.63 15.40
C GLU A 359 -16.16 10.42 14.61
N TYR A 360 -16.06 9.90 13.39
CA TYR A 360 -17.26 9.61 12.57
C TYR A 360 -18.16 8.58 13.25
N ILE A 361 -17.57 7.51 13.80
CA ILE A 361 -18.31 6.46 14.51
C ILE A 361 -18.97 7.01 15.76
N LYS A 362 -18.25 7.80 16.57
CA LYS A 362 -18.79 8.42 17.80
C LYS A 362 -19.90 9.42 17.50
N ASN A 363 -19.68 10.32 16.52
CA ASN A 363 -20.64 11.37 16.17
C ASN A 363 -21.94 10.83 15.57
N ASN A 364 -21.90 9.64 14.96
CA ASN A 364 -23.07 8.99 14.36
C ASN A 364 -23.59 7.81 15.18
N HIS A 365 -23.05 7.55 16.38
CA HIS A 365 -23.47 6.49 17.31
C HIS A 365 -23.45 5.08 16.68
N LEU A 366 -22.40 4.78 15.89
CA LEU A 366 -22.31 3.55 15.09
C LEU A 366 -21.60 2.39 15.81
N GLU A 367 -21.20 2.54 17.06
CA GLU A 367 -20.33 1.57 17.78
C GLU A 367 -20.94 0.15 17.82
N LYS A 368 -22.27 0.03 17.82
CA LYS A 368 -22.96 -1.27 17.86
C LYS A 368 -23.05 -1.95 16.50
N ASP A 369 -23.01 -1.15 15.45
CA ASP A 369 -23.27 -1.59 14.07
C ASP A 369 -21.98 -1.84 13.29
N ILE A 370 -20.82 -1.50 13.87
CA ILE A 370 -19.53 -1.78 13.26
C ILE A 370 -19.29 -3.28 13.18
N LEU A 371 -18.94 -3.72 11.97
CA LEU A 371 -18.49 -5.07 11.66
C LEU A 371 -16.97 -5.15 11.50
N ALA A 372 -16.39 -4.21 10.76
CA ALA A 372 -14.96 -4.14 10.53
C ALA A 372 -14.50 -2.71 10.21
N ILE A 373 -13.24 -2.44 10.48
CA ILE A 373 -12.50 -1.26 10.03
C ILE A 373 -11.37 -1.73 9.12
N ASN A 374 -11.14 -1.00 8.02
CA ASN A 374 -10.05 -1.30 7.10
C ASN A 374 -9.40 0.00 6.61
N THR A 375 -8.36 0.44 7.30
CA THR A 375 -7.46 1.57 6.97
C THR A 375 -8.15 2.94 6.89
N ASP A 376 -9.07 3.14 5.95
CA ASP A 376 -9.79 4.40 5.65
C ASP A 376 -11.28 4.18 5.40
N GLY A 377 -11.78 2.97 5.74
CA GLY A 377 -13.17 2.59 5.59
C GLY A 377 -13.73 1.85 6.80
N ILE A 378 -15.05 1.84 6.91
CA ILE A 378 -15.81 1.10 7.92
C ILE A 378 -16.89 0.27 7.25
N LEU A 379 -17.05 -0.96 7.73
CA LEU A 379 -18.13 -1.85 7.35
C LEU A 379 -19.17 -1.88 8.46
N LEU A 380 -20.40 -1.52 8.13
CA LEU A 380 -21.53 -1.44 9.06
C LEU A 380 -22.55 -2.52 8.77
N GLU A 381 -23.18 -3.08 9.80
CA GLU A 381 -24.33 -3.94 9.70
C GLU A 381 -25.60 -3.09 9.40
N GLY A 382 -26.29 -3.39 8.30
CA GLY A 382 -27.50 -2.71 7.91
C GLY A 382 -27.37 -1.83 6.66
N ASP A 383 -28.50 -1.24 6.27
CA ASP A 383 -28.62 -0.33 5.11
C ASP A 383 -28.54 1.13 5.55
N TYR A 384 -27.33 1.66 5.52
CA TYR A 384 -27.05 3.06 5.84
C TYR A 384 -27.10 3.94 4.60
N ASN A 385 -27.78 5.09 4.71
CA ASN A 385 -27.79 6.12 3.70
C ASN A 385 -27.08 7.36 4.23
N ILE A 386 -25.96 7.70 3.60
CA ILE A 386 -25.25 8.94 3.85
C ILE A 386 -25.25 9.77 2.57
N GLU A 387 -25.11 11.09 2.69
CA GLU A 387 -24.81 11.93 1.55
C GLU A 387 -23.41 11.59 1.04
N SER A 388 -23.35 10.82 -0.05
CA SER A 388 -22.10 10.34 -0.63
C SER A 388 -21.40 11.49 -1.36
N SER A 389 -20.16 11.79 -0.96
CA SER A 389 -19.40 12.89 -1.54
C SER A 389 -18.28 12.41 -2.47
N THR A 390 -18.01 13.22 -3.50
CA THR A 390 -16.88 13.04 -4.39
C THR A 390 -15.66 13.87 -3.98
N LYS A 391 -15.79 14.71 -2.94
CA LYS A 391 -14.70 15.56 -2.47
C LYS A 391 -13.66 14.76 -1.71
N MET A 392 -12.42 15.20 -1.77
CA MET A 392 -11.32 14.59 -1.07
C MET A 392 -11.50 14.71 0.45
N GLY A 393 -11.33 13.60 1.16
CA GLY A 393 -11.46 13.54 2.61
C GLY A 393 -12.89 13.43 3.13
N GLU A 394 -13.91 13.40 2.28
CA GLU A 394 -15.30 13.21 2.68
C GLU A 394 -15.73 11.75 2.54
N TRP A 395 -16.73 11.36 3.32
CA TRP A 395 -17.27 10.01 3.33
C TRP A 395 -18.11 9.73 2.09
N ARG A 396 -18.07 8.48 1.63
CA ARG A 396 -18.90 7.95 0.55
C ARG A 396 -19.31 6.52 0.83
N ILE A 397 -20.39 6.10 0.24
CA ILE A 397 -20.76 4.68 0.17
C ILE A 397 -19.92 4.06 -0.96
N ASP A 398 -19.10 3.04 -0.62
CA ASP A 398 -18.32 2.28 -1.61
C ASP A 398 -19.13 1.10 -2.13
N ASN A 399 -19.83 0.37 -1.23
CA ASN A 399 -20.69 -0.76 -1.58
C ASN A 399 -21.86 -0.91 -0.60
N LYS A 400 -22.91 -1.63 -1.05
CA LYS A 400 -24.03 -2.13 -0.21
C LYS A 400 -24.37 -3.56 -0.62
N GLY A 401 -24.66 -4.42 0.33
CA GLY A 401 -25.08 -5.79 0.07
C GLY A 401 -24.59 -6.77 1.11
N PRO A 402 -24.71 -8.07 0.84
CA PRO A 402 -24.24 -9.10 1.76
C PRO A 402 -22.71 -9.17 1.82
N ALA A 403 -22.20 -9.48 3.01
CA ALA A 403 -20.77 -9.65 3.27
C ALA A 403 -20.49 -10.88 4.12
N LEU A 404 -19.35 -11.51 3.91
CA LEU A 404 -18.79 -12.57 4.75
C LEU A 404 -17.47 -12.07 5.35
N ILE A 405 -17.41 -12.00 6.67
CA ILE A 405 -16.22 -11.55 7.43
C ILE A 405 -15.58 -12.78 8.08
N VAL A 406 -14.37 -13.11 7.65
CA VAL A 406 -13.62 -14.27 8.14
C VAL A 406 -12.55 -13.85 9.15
N SER A 407 -11.87 -12.73 8.91
CA SER A 407 -10.85 -12.14 9.80
C SER A 407 -10.69 -10.65 9.52
N SER A 408 -9.84 -9.96 10.28
CA SER A 408 -9.53 -8.52 10.12
C SER A 408 -9.10 -8.13 8.70
N GLY A 409 -8.39 -9.02 8.00
CA GLY A 409 -7.94 -8.77 6.62
C GLY A 409 -8.76 -9.48 5.54
N THR A 410 -9.74 -10.31 5.92
CA THR A 410 -10.46 -11.20 5.00
C THR A 410 -11.96 -10.95 5.05
N VAL A 411 -12.40 -10.00 4.22
CA VAL A 411 -13.81 -9.63 4.05
C VAL A 411 -14.19 -9.84 2.59
N PHE A 412 -15.19 -10.68 2.35
CA PHE A 412 -15.80 -10.89 1.03
C PHE A 412 -17.08 -10.10 0.94
N PHE A 413 -17.19 -9.24 -0.04
CA PHE A 413 -18.37 -8.42 -0.29
C PHE A 413 -18.98 -8.78 -1.65
N ALA A 414 -20.30 -8.89 -1.75
CA ALA A 414 -20.99 -9.48 -2.92
C ALA A 414 -20.61 -8.85 -4.26
N ASP A 415 -20.55 -7.53 -4.32
CA ASP A 415 -20.30 -6.79 -5.57
C ASP A 415 -18.87 -6.23 -5.69
N LYS A 416 -17.99 -6.53 -4.73
CA LYS A 416 -16.60 -6.07 -4.74
C LYS A 416 -15.68 -7.09 -5.39
N LYS A 417 -14.89 -6.66 -6.39
CA LYS A 417 -13.87 -7.52 -6.99
C LYS A 417 -12.75 -7.79 -5.96
N PRO A 418 -12.58 -9.03 -5.50
CA PRO A 418 -11.57 -9.37 -4.50
C PRO A 418 -10.17 -9.48 -5.13
N CYS A 419 -9.16 -9.63 -4.27
CA CYS A 419 -7.80 -9.91 -4.71
C CYS A 419 -7.61 -11.37 -5.18
N GLN A 420 -8.34 -12.32 -4.61
CA GLN A 420 -8.12 -13.76 -4.85
C GLN A 420 -9.41 -14.57 -5.10
N VAL A 421 -10.40 -14.49 -4.21
CA VAL A 421 -11.64 -15.28 -4.25
C VAL A 421 -12.85 -14.33 -4.22
N TYR A 422 -13.85 -14.55 -5.07
CA TYR A 422 -15.08 -13.76 -5.06
C TYR A 422 -16.02 -14.21 -3.94
N TYR A 423 -16.88 -13.30 -3.48
CA TYR A 423 -17.86 -13.58 -2.43
C TYR A 423 -18.70 -14.84 -2.72
N HIS A 424 -19.31 -14.94 -3.91
CA HIS A 424 -20.11 -16.10 -4.29
C HIS A 424 -19.28 -17.40 -4.31
N GLU A 425 -18.04 -17.34 -4.78
CA GLU A 425 -17.13 -18.50 -4.75
C GLU A 425 -16.82 -18.93 -3.30
N ALA A 426 -16.53 -17.98 -2.41
CA ALA A 426 -16.31 -18.26 -1.00
C ALA A 426 -17.53 -18.91 -0.34
N MET A 427 -18.73 -18.36 -0.62
CA MET A 427 -20.00 -18.92 -0.13
C MET A 427 -20.25 -20.34 -0.64
N ASP A 428 -19.99 -20.59 -1.93
CA ASP A 428 -20.16 -21.92 -2.53
C ASP A 428 -19.15 -22.92 -1.96
N MET A 429 -17.89 -22.53 -1.80
CA MET A 429 -16.87 -23.37 -1.16
C MET A 429 -17.27 -23.79 0.25
N ILE A 430 -17.74 -22.85 1.08
CA ILE A 430 -18.17 -23.15 2.44
C ILE A 430 -19.42 -24.03 2.42
N ARG A 431 -20.40 -23.78 1.56
CA ARG A 431 -21.62 -24.60 1.45
C ARG A 431 -21.32 -26.03 0.99
N CYS A 432 -20.36 -26.20 0.07
CA CYS A 432 -19.96 -27.53 -0.40
C CYS A 432 -19.16 -28.30 0.67
N TYR A 433 -18.39 -27.60 1.49
CA TYR A 433 -17.53 -28.20 2.52
C TYR A 433 -17.73 -27.48 3.87
N PRO A 434 -18.90 -27.59 4.50
CA PRO A 434 -19.25 -26.82 5.69
C PRO A 434 -18.40 -27.18 6.92
N GLU A 435 -17.87 -28.41 6.99
CA GLU A 435 -17.01 -28.86 8.08
C GLU A 435 -15.53 -28.49 7.91
N ALA A 436 -15.17 -27.91 6.75
CA ALA A 436 -13.80 -27.47 6.51
C ALA A 436 -13.45 -26.21 7.30
N VAL A 437 -12.15 -26.03 7.54
CA VAL A 437 -11.55 -24.82 8.15
C VAL A 437 -10.68 -24.06 7.16
N GLU A 438 -10.47 -24.61 5.97
CA GLU A 438 -9.63 -24.03 4.93
C GLU A 438 -10.20 -24.39 3.55
N TRP A 439 -10.19 -23.43 2.64
CA TRP A 439 -10.73 -23.58 1.29
C TRP A 439 -9.72 -23.04 0.27
N HIS A 440 -9.55 -23.78 -0.81
CA HIS A 440 -8.64 -23.45 -1.88
C HIS A 440 -9.33 -23.55 -3.24
N LYS A 441 -8.97 -22.65 -4.13
CA LYS A 441 -9.39 -22.63 -5.54
C LYS A 441 -8.17 -22.95 -6.40
N LYS A 442 -8.32 -23.84 -7.38
CA LYS A 442 -7.30 -24.01 -8.41
C LYS A 442 -7.22 -22.77 -9.28
N ALA A 443 -6.04 -22.22 -9.42
CA ALA A 443 -5.73 -21.11 -10.28
C ALA A 443 -4.35 -21.32 -10.91
N GLU A 444 -4.11 -20.69 -12.05
CA GLU A 444 -2.79 -20.68 -12.68
C GLU A 444 -2.16 -19.30 -12.55
N ARG A 445 -0.89 -19.26 -12.23
CA ARG A 445 -0.10 -18.02 -12.25
C ARG A 445 1.28 -18.28 -12.84
N LEU A 446 1.89 -17.23 -13.38
CA LEU A 446 3.29 -17.29 -13.78
C LEU A 446 4.19 -17.44 -12.54
N ILE A 447 5.15 -18.35 -12.64
CA ILE A 447 6.18 -18.50 -11.62
C ILE A 447 7.05 -17.26 -11.64
N THR A 448 7.06 -16.55 -10.51
CA THR A 448 7.90 -15.36 -10.31
C THR A 448 9.33 -15.75 -9.93
N ILE A 449 10.24 -14.76 -9.91
CA ILE A 449 11.61 -14.97 -9.42
C ILE A 449 11.59 -15.43 -7.96
N GLY A 450 10.69 -14.91 -7.13
CA GLY A 450 10.56 -15.34 -5.74
C GLY A 450 10.20 -16.81 -5.62
N ASP A 451 9.26 -17.28 -6.42
CA ASP A 451 8.87 -18.71 -6.47
C ASP A 451 10.03 -19.59 -6.95
N ALA A 452 10.75 -19.13 -8.00
CA ALA A 452 11.89 -19.86 -8.54
C ALA A 452 13.02 -20.04 -7.51
N LEU A 453 13.26 -19.03 -6.66
CA LEU A 453 14.22 -19.12 -5.57
C LEU A 453 13.77 -20.04 -4.43
N GLN A 454 12.47 -20.29 -4.30
CA GLN A 454 11.92 -21.25 -3.35
C GLN A 454 11.96 -22.71 -3.82
N GLY A 455 12.58 -22.99 -4.96
CA GLY A 455 12.79 -24.32 -5.48
C GLY A 455 12.17 -24.63 -6.86
N TRP A 456 11.61 -23.63 -7.52
CA TRP A 456 10.97 -23.77 -8.84
C TRP A 456 11.76 -23.09 -9.96
N SER A 457 13.10 -23.00 -9.79
CA SER A 457 13.97 -22.26 -10.71
C SER A 457 13.95 -22.74 -12.16
N GLU A 458 13.70 -24.03 -12.40
CA GLU A 458 13.62 -24.59 -13.76
C GLU A 458 12.32 -24.18 -14.48
N GLU A 459 11.30 -23.74 -13.74
CA GLU A 459 9.97 -23.43 -14.25
C GLU A 459 9.70 -21.90 -14.35
N LEU A 460 10.72 -21.08 -14.11
CA LEU A 460 10.59 -19.62 -14.16
C LEU A 460 9.95 -19.14 -15.47
N GLY A 461 8.86 -18.37 -15.34
CA GLY A 461 8.07 -17.86 -16.47
C GLY A 461 7.12 -18.88 -17.11
N SER A 462 7.01 -20.10 -16.58
CA SER A 462 5.93 -21.04 -16.92
C SER A 462 4.68 -20.77 -16.06
N LEU A 463 3.54 -21.31 -16.49
CA LEU A 463 2.33 -21.31 -15.67
C LEU A 463 2.43 -22.43 -14.64
N HIS A 464 2.11 -22.09 -13.41
CA HIS A 464 2.05 -23.03 -12.31
C HIS A 464 0.66 -23.01 -11.67
N GLU A 465 0.14 -24.20 -11.34
CA GLU A 465 -1.10 -24.32 -10.59
C GLU A 465 -0.87 -23.79 -9.17
N THR A 466 -1.67 -22.81 -8.76
CA THR A 466 -1.70 -22.28 -7.41
C THR A 466 -3.04 -22.55 -6.79
N SER A 467 -3.08 -22.48 -5.47
CA SER A 467 -4.30 -22.70 -4.71
C SER A 467 -4.64 -21.48 -3.85
N PRO A 468 -5.04 -20.35 -4.48
CA PRO A 468 -5.50 -19.21 -3.70
C PRO A 468 -6.72 -19.63 -2.89
N GLY A 469 -6.76 -19.21 -1.63
CA GLY A 469 -7.81 -19.63 -0.73
C GLY A 469 -7.93 -18.71 0.47
N PHE A 470 -8.71 -19.16 1.43
CA PHE A 470 -8.86 -18.54 2.73
C PHE A 470 -9.07 -19.62 3.80
N SER A 471 -8.81 -19.26 5.04
CA SER A 471 -8.94 -20.18 6.18
C SER A 471 -9.57 -19.49 7.38
N LEU A 472 -10.07 -20.29 8.32
CA LEU A 472 -10.52 -19.82 9.64
C LEU A 472 -9.33 -19.61 10.60
N ILE A 473 -8.12 -19.41 10.09
CA ILE A 473 -6.99 -18.95 10.90
C ILE A 473 -7.17 -17.47 11.15
N PHE A 474 -7.41 -17.14 12.41
CA PHE A 474 -7.75 -15.78 12.81
C PHE A 474 -6.49 -15.02 13.23
N ASP A 475 -6.38 -13.79 12.75
CA ASP A 475 -5.45 -12.83 13.34
C ASP A 475 -5.91 -12.51 14.77
N HIS A 476 -4.97 -12.51 15.70
CA HIS A 476 -5.26 -12.32 17.11
C HIS A 476 -5.36 -10.86 17.52
N ASP A 477 -5.84 -9.99 16.64
CA ASP A 477 -5.96 -8.54 16.88
C ASP A 477 -7.02 -8.22 17.94
N ARG A 478 -7.98 -9.13 18.13
CA ARG A 478 -9.05 -9.02 19.12
C ARG A 478 -9.28 -10.36 19.80
N TYR A 479 -9.87 -10.33 20.99
CA TYR A 479 -10.31 -11.51 21.72
C TYR A 479 -11.72 -11.90 21.30
N TYR A 480 -11.91 -13.13 20.82
CA TYR A 480 -13.22 -13.70 20.52
C TYR A 480 -13.57 -14.74 21.60
N PRO A 481 -14.64 -14.50 22.41
CA PRO A 481 -15.08 -15.47 23.44
C PRO A 481 -15.47 -16.83 22.84
N SER A 482 -15.89 -16.85 21.58
CA SER A 482 -16.07 -18.05 20.80
C SER A 482 -15.62 -17.79 19.37
N LEU A 483 -15.02 -18.79 18.73
CA LEU A 483 -14.59 -18.76 17.33
C LEU A 483 -15.34 -19.83 16.54
N PRO A 484 -15.64 -19.60 15.24
CA PRO A 484 -16.20 -20.65 14.41
C PRO A 484 -15.16 -21.78 14.29
N GLN A 485 -15.63 -22.99 14.52
CA GLN A 485 -14.81 -24.22 14.37
C GLN A 485 -14.90 -24.76 12.96
N THR A 486 -15.93 -24.37 12.21
CA THR A 486 -16.20 -24.81 10.84
C THR A 486 -16.78 -23.66 10.00
N GLY A 487 -16.72 -23.81 8.68
CA GLY A 487 -17.33 -22.84 7.78
C GLY A 487 -18.85 -22.78 7.92
N GLY A 488 -19.49 -23.91 8.23
CA GLY A 488 -20.93 -23.95 8.49
C GLY A 488 -21.33 -23.10 9.69
N GLU A 489 -20.55 -23.12 10.76
CA GLU A 489 -20.78 -22.23 11.90
C GLU A 489 -20.61 -20.76 11.51
N LEU A 490 -19.57 -20.43 10.72
CA LEU A 490 -19.32 -19.04 10.25
C LEU A 490 -20.50 -18.50 9.44
N LEU A 491 -21.20 -19.33 8.65
CA LEU A 491 -22.37 -18.92 7.87
C LEU A 491 -23.64 -18.76 8.71
N ASN A 492 -23.77 -19.52 9.79
CA ASN A 492 -25.02 -19.64 10.53
C ASN A 492 -25.03 -18.90 11.88
N ARG A 493 -23.88 -18.33 12.28
CA ARG A 493 -23.73 -17.68 13.58
C ARG A 493 -22.82 -16.47 13.49
N ILE A 494 -23.08 -15.44 14.32
CA ILE A 494 -22.23 -14.25 14.48
C ILE A 494 -21.32 -14.45 15.70
N PHE A 495 -20.05 -14.10 15.52
CA PHE A 495 -19.01 -14.21 16.53
C PHE A 495 -18.51 -12.81 16.92
N PRO A 496 -19.03 -12.20 17.97
CA PRO A 496 -18.57 -10.89 18.45
C PRO A 496 -17.22 -11.01 19.14
N SER A 497 -16.40 -9.99 18.97
CA SER A 497 -15.10 -9.87 19.64
C SER A 497 -15.12 -8.87 20.80
N GLN A 498 -14.03 -8.85 21.54
CA GLN A 498 -13.72 -7.85 22.57
C GLN A 498 -12.29 -7.33 22.37
N PRO A 499 -11.97 -6.10 22.79
CA PRO A 499 -10.59 -5.62 22.73
C PRO A 499 -9.71 -6.47 23.66
N ILE A 500 -8.47 -6.69 23.24
CA ILE A 500 -7.45 -7.36 24.07
C ILE A 500 -7.07 -6.42 25.23
N ASP A 501 -6.81 -6.99 26.40
CA ASP A 501 -6.30 -6.22 27.53
C ASP A 501 -4.79 -5.96 27.35
N ALA A 502 -4.36 -4.71 27.53
CA ALA A 502 -2.97 -4.32 27.36
C ALA A 502 -2.01 -5.08 28.30
N SER A 503 -2.47 -5.49 29.48
CA SER A 503 -1.67 -6.29 30.42
C SER A 503 -1.31 -7.67 29.86
N SER A 504 -2.16 -8.25 29.02
CA SER A 504 -1.88 -9.55 28.37
C SER A 504 -0.82 -9.48 27.28
N LEU A 505 -0.60 -8.30 26.67
CA LEU A 505 0.42 -8.10 25.66
C LEU A 505 1.85 -8.02 26.21
N VAL A 506 1.99 -7.68 27.51
CA VAL A 506 3.29 -7.55 28.19
C VAL A 506 3.81 -8.91 28.69
N THR A 507 2.93 -9.89 28.88
CA THR A 507 3.27 -11.22 29.44
C THR A 507 3.70 -12.24 28.39
N ALA A 508 3.61 -11.92 27.10
CA ALA A 508 4.07 -12.77 25.99
C ALA A 508 5.56 -12.53 25.67
N LYS A 509 6.40 -12.42 26.73
CA LYS A 509 7.87 -12.37 26.61
C LYS A 509 8.48 -13.75 26.61
#